data_6668e6fe31e59ecc29500fbf354f643a
#
_entry.id   6668e6fe31e59ecc29500fbf354f643a
#
_cell.length_a   1.000
_cell.length_b   1.000
_cell.length_c   1.000
_cell.angle_alpha   90.00
_cell.angle_beta   90.00
_cell.angle_gamma   90.00
#
_symmetry.space_group_name_H-M   'P 1'
#
loop_
_entity.id
_entity.type
_entity.pdbx_description
1 polymer ?
#
loop_
_entity_poly.entity_id
_entity_poly.type
_entity_poly.pdbx_seq_one_letter_code
_entity_poly.pdbx_strand_id
1 'polypeptide(L)'
;MFQSKVDEFFQLLGANQIMVLATCANTKVTARSMSFVIDNGKLYFQTSKNFCKYEQIKINSNVAVCINNIQIEGICNEIGHPLEKSNSTFAQKYKEYFRGSYDAYSNLPSETTFEITPSLITVWGYDMGKPYREFYEFHSKTYHKEYLELC
;
A
#
# COMPACT_ATOMS: atom_id res chain seq x y z
N MET A 1 17.34 -1.21 15.02
CA MET A 1 17.33 -2.48 14.26
C MET A 1 16.08 -2.63 13.40
N PHE A 2 14.89 -2.59 14.00
CA PHE A 2 13.63 -2.69 13.23
C PHE A 2 13.51 -1.57 12.20
N GLN A 3 13.71 -0.31 12.60
CA GLN A 3 13.54 0.82 11.70
C GLN A 3 14.52 0.77 10.51
N SER A 4 15.75 0.35 10.73
CA SER A 4 16.71 0.20 9.63
C SER A 4 16.29 -0.88 8.63
N LYS A 5 15.68 -1.96 9.10
CA LYS A 5 15.13 -3.01 8.23
C LYS A 5 13.94 -2.50 7.41
N VAL A 6 13.07 -1.71 8.04
CA VAL A 6 11.94 -1.07 7.35
C VAL A 6 12.45 -0.09 6.30
N ASP A 7 13.43 0.72 6.63
CA ASP A 7 14.02 1.68 5.69
C ASP A 7 14.62 1.00 4.47
N GLU A 8 15.36 -0.09 4.68
CA GLU A 8 15.89 -0.91 3.58
C GLU A 8 14.77 -1.46 2.69
N PHE A 9 13.70 -1.96 3.30
CA PHE A 9 12.55 -2.50 2.56
C PHE A 9 11.95 -1.43 1.65
N PHE A 10 11.64 -0.24 2.18
CA PHE A 10 11.02 0.82 1.40
C PHE A 10 11.98 1.43 0.37
N GLN A 11 13.27 1.45 0.64
CA GLN A 11 14.26 1.87 -0.34
C GLN A 11 14.27 0.96 -1.56
N LEU A 12 14.15 -0.36 -1.35
CA LEU A 12 14.07 -1.34 -2.44
C LEU A 12 12.72 -1.29 -3.17
N LEU A 13 11.63 -1.06 -2.44
CA LEU A 13 10.29 -0.93 -3.05
C LEU A 13 10.21 0.29 -3.96
N GLY A 14 10.85 1.38 -3.56
CA GLY A 14 10.89 2.61 -4.35
C GLY A 14 9.78 3.60 -4.01
N ALA A 15 9.72 4.69 -4.79
CA ALA A 15 8.81 5.81 -4.53
C ALA A 15 7.43 5.66 -5.19
N ASN A 16 7.28 4.72 -6.11
CA ASN A 16 6.03 4.44 -6.81
C ASN A 16 5.99 2.99 -7.28
N GLN A 17 4.79 2.42 -7.30
CA GLN A 17 4.55 1.07 -7.81
C GLN A 17 3.10 0.93 -8.25
N ILE A 18 2.87 0.02 -9.19
CA ILE A 18 1.52 -0.49 -9.48
C ILE A 18 1.41 -1.80 -8.70
N MET A 19 0.49 -1.84 -7.76
CA MET A 19 0.30 -2.98 -6.86
C MET A 19 -1.17 -3.33 -6.75
N VAL A 20 -1.46 -4.59 -6.38
CA VAL A 20 -2.83 -5.04 -6.15
C VAL A 20 -3.28 -4.60 -4.76
N LEU A 21 -4.42 -3.91 -4.71
CA LEU A 21 -5.10 -3.53 -3.47
C LEU A 21 -6.29 -4.46 -3.24
N ALA A 22 -6.30 -5.14 -2.11
CA ALA A 22 -7.43 -5.97 -1.68
C ALA A 22 -8.21 -5.26 -0.57
N THR A 23 -9.52 -5.23 -0.72
CA THR A 23 -10.45 -4.62 0.23
C THR A 23 -11.55 -5.62 0.58
N CYS A 24 -12.14 -5.48 1.77
CA CYS A 24 -13.18 -6.38 2.22
C CYS A 24 -14.21 -5.64 3.06
N ALA A 25 -15.49 -5.88 2.81
CA ALA A 25 -16.57 -5.44 3.67
C ALA A 25 -17.73 -6.41 3.56
N ASN A 26 -18.42 -6.68 4.66
CA ASN A 26 -19.61 -7.55 4.67
C ASN A 26 -19.34 -8.90 3.97
N THR A 27 -18.21 -9.52 4.26
CA THR A 27 -17.75 -10.80 3.70
C THR A 27 -17.40 -10.78 2.20
N LYS A 28 -17.56 -9.64 1.53
CA LYS A 28 -17.17 -9.51 0.12
C LYS A 28 -15.74 -9.00 0.01
N VAL A 29 -14.90 -9.78 -0.64
CA VAL A 29 -13.49 -9.44 -0.91
C VAL A 29 -13.34 -9.09 -2.38
N THR A 30 -12.69 -7.95 -2.66
CA THR A 30 -12.37 -7.54 -4.03
C THR A 30 -10.92 -7.09 -4.12
N ALA A 31 -10.33 -7.19 -5.30
CA ALA A 31 -8.93 -6.80 -5.52
C ALA A 31 -8.77 -6.20 -6.92
N ARG A 32 -7.87 -5.23 -7.06
CA ARG A 32 -7.57 -4.57 -8.34
C ARG A 32 -6.19 -3.93 -8.28
N SER A 33 -5.60 -3.70 -9.44
CA SER A 33 -4.34 -2.95 -9.55
C SER A 33 -4.58 -1.47 -9.32
N MET A 34 -3.72 -0.84 -8.53
CA MET A 34 -3.74 0.60 -8.23
C MET A 34 -2.36 1.20 -8.41
N SER A 35 -2.34 2.49 -8.77
CA SER A 35 -1.11 3.28 -8.83
C SER A 35 -0.82 3.88 -7.46
N PHE A 36 0.29 3.49 -6.86
CA PHE A 36 0.69 3.95 -5.52
C PHE A 36 1.86 4.90 -5.57
N VAL A 37 1.76 5.97 -4.79
CA VAL A 37 2.91 6.78 -4.37
C VAL A 37 3.34 6.24 -3.01
N ILE A 38 4.64 6.06 -2.81
CA ILE A 38 5.21 5.52 -1.58
C ILE A 38 6.11 6.59 -0.99
N ASP A 39 5.82 7.01 0.23
CA ASP A 39 6.54 8.09 0.88
C ASP A 39 6.58 7.89 2.39
N ASN A 40 7.76 8.03 2.97
CA ASN A 40 7.96 7.95 4.42
C ASN A 40 7.33 6.70 5.07
N GLY A 41 7.47 5.56 4.40
CA GLY A 41 6.98 4.28 4.92
C GLY A 41 5.46 4.10 4.85
N LYS A 42 4.78 4.91 4.06
CA LYS A 42 3.33 4.82 3.86
C LYS A 42 2.99 4.73 2.38
N LEU A 43 1.83 4.18 2.08
CA LEU A 43 1.35 4.00 0.72
C LEU A 43 0.16 4.92 0.48
N TYR A 44 0.16 5.60 -0.67
CA TYR A 44 -0.88 6.57 -1.01
C TYR A 44 -1.48 6.24 -2.37
N PHE A 45 -2.80 6.33 -2.49
CA PHE A 45 -3.50 6.20 -3.76
C PHE A 45 -4.72 7.12 -3.80
N GLN A 46 -5.22 7.38 -4.99
CA GLN A 46 -6.48 8.11 -5.17
C GLN A 46 -7.50 7.24 -5.87
N THR A 47 -8.77 7.52 -5.63
CA THR A 47 -9.90 6.82 -6.25
C THR A 47 -11.13 7.69 -6.23
N SER A 48 -12.14 7.32 -7.05
CA SER A 48 -13.45 7.96 -7.00
C SER A 48 -14.28 7.45 -5.83
N LYS A 49 -14.98 8.36 -5.16
CA LYS A 49 -15.96 8.01 -4.11
C LYS A 49 -17.13 7.18 -4.63
N ASN A 50 -17.29 7.09 -5.96
CA ASN A 50 -18.36 6.33 -6.60
C ASN A 50 -17.99 4.85 -6.82
N PHE A 51 -16.78 4.43 -6.51
CA PHE A 51 -16.34 3.06 -6.72
C PHE A 51 -16.55 2.18 -5.48
N CYS A 52 -16.76 0.89 -5.73
CA CYS A 52 -17.03 -0.11 -4.70
C CYS A 52 -15.95 -0.12 -3.59
N LYS A 53 -14.67 -0.01 -3.97
CA LYS A 53 -13.58 -0.02 -2.98
C LYS A 53 -13.68 1.13 -1.97
N TYR A 54 -14.21 2.29 -2.37
CA TYR A 54 -14.40 3.41 -1.46
C TYR A 54 -15.35 3.04 -0.32
N GLU A 55 -16.51 2.50 -0.66
CA GLU A 55 -17.50 2.08 0.35
C GLU A 55 -16.96 0.95 1.22
N GLN A 56 -16.25 -0.02 0.62
CA GLN A 56 -15.66 -1.10 1.38
C GLN A 56 -14.66 -0.58 2.42
N ILE A 57 -13.77 0.34 2.03
CA ILE A 57 -12.78 0.92 2.94
C ILE A 57 -13.45 1.74 4.05
N LYS A 58 -14.53 2.46 3.75
CA LYS A 58 -15.28 3.22 4.76
C LYS A 58 -15.92 2.32 5.81
N ILE A 59 -16.34 1.12 5.43
CA ILE A 59 -16.91 0.12 6.34
C ILE A 59 -15.81 -0.63 7.08
N ASN A 60 -14.76 -1.03 6.37
CA ASN A 60 -13.63 -1.79 6.92
C ASN A 60 -12.32 -1.21 6.39
N SER A 61 -11.59 -0.54 7.26
CA SER A 61 -10.33 0.12 6.90
C SER A 61 -9.13 -0.83 6.78
N ASN A 62 -9.29 -2.10 7.13
CA ASN A 62 -8.23 -3.10 6.95
C ASN A 62 -8.11 -3.44 5.47
N VAL A 63 -6.89 -3.31 4.95
CA VAL A 63 -6.58 -3.58 3.55
C VAL A 63 -5.31 -4.41 3.45
N ALA A 64 -5.10 -5.00 2.29
CA ALA A 64 -3.84 -5.64 1.95
C ALA A 64 -3.39 -5.21 0.56
N VAL A 65 -2.08 -5.08 0.40
CA VAL A 65 -1.46 -4.73 -0.87
C VAL A 65 -0.45 -5.82 -1.23
N CYS A 66 -0.40 -6.20 -2.49
CA CYS A 66 0.48 -7.26 -2.95
C CYS A 66 1.20 -6.85 -4.24
N ILE A 67 2.49 -7.13 -4.27
CA ILE A 67 3.30 -7.07 -5.49
C ILE A 67 4.32 -8.22 -5.44
N ASN A 68 4.30 -9.08 -6.45
CA ASN A 68 5.21 -10.24 -6.53
C ASN A 68 5.18 -11.06 -5.23
N ASN A 69 6.32 -11.16 -4.54
CA ASN A 69 6.49 -11.91 -3.30
C ASN A 69 6.29 -11.07 -2.02
N ILE A 70 5.72 -9.88 -2.14
CA ILE A 70 5.54 -8.93 -1.04
C ILE A 70 4.06 -8.79 -0.74
N GLN A 71 3.67 -8.89 0.55
CA GLN A 71 2.34 -8.58 1.04
C GLN A 71 2.45 -7.51 2.13
N ILE A 72 1.66 -6.46 2.01
CA ILE A 72 1.60 -5.39 3.00
C ILE A 72 0.17 -5.32 3.54
N GLU A 73 -0.02 -5.62 4.81
CA GLU A 73 -1.30 -5.42 5.50
C GLU A 73 -1.25 -4.07 6.20
N GLY A 74 -2.37 -3.36 6.20
CA GLY A 74 -2.38 -2.05 6.83
C GLY A 74 -3.77 -1.48 7.05
N ILE A 75 -3.78 -0.29 7.62
CA ILE A 75 -4.98 0.50 7.88
C ILE A 75 -5.04 1.63 6.87
N CYS A 76 -6.20 1.78 6.23
CA CYS A 76 -6.44 2.73 5.16
C CYS A 76 -7.31 3.89 5.65
N ASN A 77 -6.78 5.11 5.59
CA ASN A 77 -7.48 6.31 6.04
C ASN A 77 -7.65 7.30 4.89
N GLU A 78 -8.83 7.86 4.77
CA GLU A 78 -9.10 8.93 3.80
C GLU A 78 -8.48 10.24 4.28
N ILE A 79 -7.73 10.91 3.39
CA ILE A 79 -7.04 12.17 3.71
C ILE A 79 -7.51 13.35 2.84
N GLY A 80 -8.58 13.18 2.08
CA GLY A 80 -9.25 14.25 1.34
C GLY A 80 -8.89 14.29 -0.14
N HIS A 81 -9.38 15.31 -0.81
CA HIS A 81 -9.21 15.48 -2.25
C HIS A 81 -7.72 15.58 -2.61
N PRO A 82 -7.26 14.94 -3.71
CA PRO A 82 -5.84 14.96 -4.07
C PRO A 82 -5.25 16.34 -4.32
N LEU A 83 -6.08 17.32 -4.70
CA LEU A 83 -5.62 18.67 -4.97
C LEU A 83 -5.77 19.62 -3.77
N GLU A 84 -6.20 19.12 -2.61
CA GLU A 84 -6.12 19.92 -1.38
C GLU A 84 -4.67 20.25 -1.05
N LYS A 85 -4.46 21.44 -0.46
CA LYS A 85 -3.14 21.92 -0.12
C LYS A 85 -2.38 20.94 0.80
N SER A 86 -3.05 20.31 1.75
CA SER A 86 -2.47 19.32 2.65
C SER A 86 -1.95 18.07 1.93
N ASN A 87 -2.44 17.80 0.72
CA ASN A 87 -2.06 16.65 -0.10
C ASN A 87 -1.12 17.02 -1.25
N SER A 88 -0.50 18.20 -1.20
CA SER A 88 0.33 18.71 -2.30
C SER A 88 1.53 17.81 -2.61
N THR A 89 2.14 17.19 -1.62
CA THR A 89 3.26 16.25 -1.82
C THR A 89 2.80 15.03 -2.62
N PHE A 90 1.66 14.46 -2.24
CA PHE A 90 1.08 13.35 -3.00
C PHE A 90 0.76 13.76 -4.44
N ALA A 91 0.05 14.87 -4.62
CA ALA A 91 -0.37 15.33 -5.94
C ALA A 91 0.82 15.57 -6.87
N GLN A 92 1.89 16.17 -6.35
CA GLN A 92 3.10 16.44 -7.11
C GLN A 92 3.78 15.15 -7.57
N LYS A 93 3.92 14.18 -6.68
CA LYS A 93 4.52 12.88 -6.98
C LYS A 93 3.63 12.06 -7.92
N TYR A 94 2.33 12.08 -7.69
CA TYR A 94 1.36 11.38 -8.54
C TYR A 94 1.42 11.92 -9.98
N LYS A 95 1.49 13.24 -10.11
CA LYS A 95 1.65 13.90 -11.41
C LYS A 95 2.95 13.49 -12.11
N GLU A 96 4.04 13.38 -11.36
CA GLU A 96 5.34 12.98 -11.89
C GLU A 96 5.34 11.53 -12.37
N TYR A 97 4.83 10.60 -11.57
CA TYR A 97 4.92 9.17 -11.82
C TYR A 97 3.75 8.60 -12.62
N PHE A 98 2.57 9.20 -12.51
CA PHE A 98 1.33 8.71 -13.11
C PHE A 98 0.58 9.83 -13.85
N ARG A 99 1.27 10.49 -14.75
CA ARG A 99 0.76 11.69 -15.43
C ARG A 99 -0.59 11.49 -16.11
N GLY A 100 -0.79 10.37 -16.79
CA GLY A 100 -2.05 10.06 -17.47
C GLY A 100 -3.23 9.99 -16.50
N SER A 101 -3.05 9.30 -15.38
CA SER A 101 -4.09 9.22 -14.34
C SER A 101 -4.30 10.57 -13.66
N TYR A 102 -3.24 11.31 -13.40
CA TYR A 102 -3.34 12.65 -12.83
C TYR A 102 -4.19 13.56 -13.72
N ASP A 103 -3.87 13.62 -15.00
CA ASP A 103 -4.59 14.49 -15.94
C ASP A 103 -6.05 14.08 -16.12
N ALA A 104 -6.33 12.77 -16.08
CA ALA A 104 -7.69 12.26 -16.29
C ALA A 104 -8.59 12.38 -15.06
N TYR A 105 -8.07 12.22 -13.85
CA TYR A 105 -8.89 11.99 -12.66
C TYR A 105 -8.67 12.96 -11.51
N SER A 106 -7.47 13.50 -11.32
CA SER A 106 -7.15 14.27 -10.09
C SER A 106 -7.98 15.53 -9.92
N ASN A 107 -8.51 16.11 -11.00
CA ASN A 107 -9.38 17.29 -10.96
C ASN A 107 -10.86 16.99 -10.66
N LEU A 108 -11.26 15.72 -10.73
CA LEU A 108 -12.68 15.37 -10.58
C LEU A 108 -13.15 15.60 -9.16
N PRO A 109 -14.36 16.19 -8.96
CA PRO A 109 -14.87 16.46 -7.61
C PRO A 109 -15.03 15.22 -6.74
N SER A 110 -15.28 14.05 -7.36
CA SER A 110 -15.46 12.78 -6.65
C SER A 110 -14.15 12.08 -6.28
N GLU A 111 -12.98 12.58 -6.71
CA GLU A 111 -11.71 11.97 -6.33
C GLU A 111 -11.37 12.21 -4.86
N THR A 112 -10.78 11.22 -4.26
CA THR A 112 -10.28 11.30 -2.88
C THR A 112 -8.98 10.48 -2.75
N THR A 113 -8.18 10.84 -1.76
CA THR A 113 -6.88 10.22 -1.51
C THR A 113 -6.94 9.40 -0.23
N PHE A 114 -6.29 8.25 -0.26
CA PHE A 114 -6.15 7.38 0.90
C PHE A 114 -4.68 7.21 1.25
N GLU A 115 -4.42 7.08 2.56
CA GLU A 115 -3.13 6.77 3.13
C GLU A 115 -3.22 5.40 3.80
N ILE A 116 -2.31 4.48 3.46
CA ILE A 116 -2.19 3.18 4.12
C ILE A 116 -1.00 3.23 5.06
N THR A 117 -1.27 2.97 6.34
CA THR A 117 -0.24 2.79 7.36
C THR A 117 0.00 1.29 7.53
N PRO A 118 1.18 0.78 7.19
CA PRO A 118 1.47 -0.65 7.30
C PRO A 118 1.38 -1.14 8.74
N SER A 119 0.83 -2.34 8.93
CA SER A 119 0.80 -3.06 10.21
C SER A 119 1.69 -4.30 10.19
N LEU A 120 1.74 -4.99 9.05
CA LEU A 120 2.55 -6.19 8.86
C LEU A 120 3.01 -6.27 7.40
N ILE A 121 4.30 -6.44 7.19
CA ILE A 121 4.85 -6.76 5.88
C ILE A 121 5.38 -8.18 5.92
N THR A 122 4.99 -8.98 4.93
CA THR A 122 5.47 -10.34 4.73
C THR A 122 6.18 -10.44 3.39
N VAL A 123 7.40 -10.95 3.40
CA VAL A 123 8.19 -11.16 2.17
C VAL A 123 8.56 -12.64 2.07
N TRP A 124 8.27 -13.23 0.92
CA TRP A 124 8.65 -14.60 0.59
C TRP A 124 9.94 -14.60 -0.21
N GLY A 125 10.79 -15.60 0.01
CA GLY A 125 12.00 -15.75 -0.78
C GLY A 125 12.60 -17.14 -0.69
N TYR A 126 13.71 -17.29 -1.37
CA TYR A 126 14.48 -18.55 -1.39
C TYR A 126 15.97 -18.24 -1.23
N ASP A 127 16.62 -18.90 -0.29
CA ASP A 127 18.06 -18.90 -0.15
C ASP A 127 18.58 -20.27 -0.60
N MET A 128 19.29 -20.34 -1.72
CA MET A 128 19.82 -21.59 -2.26
C MET A 128 18.78 -22.72 -2.32
N GLY A 129 17.58 -22.37 -2.80
CA GLY A 129 16.46 -23.31 -2.91
C GLY A 129 15.66 -23.54 -1.64
N LYS A 130 16.07 -22.95 -0.52
CA LYS A 130 15.38 -23.09 0.76
C LYS A 130 14.39 -21.94 0.94
N PRO A 131 13.08 -22.21 1.07
CA PRO A 131 12.09 -21.16 1.21
C PRO A 131 12.16 -20.47 2.57
N TYR A 132 11.95 -19.18 2.58
CA TYR A 132 11.87 -18.39 3.82
C TYR A 132 10.77 -17.36 3.75
N ARG A 133 10.38 -16.83 4.93
CA ARG A 133 9.53 -15.64 5.06
C ARG A 133 10.22 -14.63 5.97
N GLU A 134 10.10 -13.36 5.61
CA GLU A 134 10.48 -12.25 6.47
C GLU A 134 9.21 -11.54 6.94
N PHE A 135 9.18 -11.17 8.22
CA PHE A 135 8.04 -10.47 8.84
C PHE A 135 8.51 -9.16 9.45
N TYR A 136 7.85 -8.08 9.10
CA TYR A 136 8.06 -6.75 9.68
C TYR A 136 6.78 -6.40 10.43
N GLU A 137 6.80 -6.52 11.75
CA GLU A 137 5.63 -6.31 12.61
C GLU A 137 5.73 -4.92 13.25
N PHE A 138 4.84 -4.02 12.84
CA PHE A 138 4.93 -2.60 13.23
C PHE A 138 4.46 -2.33 14.65
N HIS A 139 3.48 -3.08 15.16
CA HIS A 139 3.00 -2.90 16.52
C HIS A 139 4.08 -3.22 17.55
N SER A 140 4.72 -4.36 17.42
CA SER A 140 5.80 -4.81 18.30
C SER A 140 7.17 -4.23 17.92
N LYS A 141 7.29 -3.62 16.75
CA LYS A 141 8.56 -3.14 16.17
C LYS A 141 9.61 -4.24 16.10
N THR A 142 9.20 -5.40 15.57
CA THR A 142 10.07 -6.57 15.43
C THR A 142 10.19 -7.00 13.98
N TYR A 143 11.40 -7.43 13.62
CA TYR A 143 11.70 -8.07 12.37
C TYR A 143 12.20 -9.48 12.65
N HIS A 144 11.70 -10.47 11.91
CA HIS A 144 12.27 -11.80 11.97
C HIS A 144 12.18 -12.51 10.62
N LYS A 145 13.07 -13.44 10.42
CA LYS A 145 13.14 -14.29 9.24
C LYS A 145 13.05 -15.74 9.69
N GLU A 146 12.19 -16.51 9.05
CA GLU A 146 12.07 -17.94 9.31
C GLU A 146 12.23 -18.74 8.04
N TYR A 147 12.89 -19.87 8.13
CA TYR A 147 13.00 -20.84 7.04
C TYR A 147 11.91 -21.89 7.19
N LEU A 148 11.30 -22.25 6.07
CA LEU A 148 10.25 -23.26 6.06
C LEU A 148 10.87 -24.63 5.85
N GLU A 149 10.47 -25.59 6.68
CA GLU A 149 10.82 -26.97 6.45
C GLU A 149 9.85 -27.58 5.44
N LEU A 150 10.42 -28.13 4.36
CA LEU A 150 9.64 -28.87 3.38
C LEU A 150 9.55 -30.31 3.86
N CYS A 151 8.34 -30.75 4.11
CA CYS A 151 8.08 -32.16 4.47
C CYS A 151 8.25 -33.06 3.24
#